data_8b088962ab8ea320154b478cd29de823
#
_entry.id   8b088962ab8ea320154b478cd29de823
#
_cell.length_a   1.000
_cell.length_b   1.000
_cell.length_c   1.000
_cell.angle_alpha   90.00
_cell.angle_beta   90.00
_cell.angle_gamma   90.00
#
_symmetry.space_group_name_H-M   'P 1'
#
loop_
_entity.id
_entity.type
_entity.pdbx_description
1 polymer ?
#
loop_
_entity_poly.entity_id
_entity_poly.type
_entity_poly.pdbx_seq_one_letter_code
_entity_poly.pdbx_strand_id
1 'polypeptide(L)'
;MNKEIYLEEYPKHKNMRENVKRDKNRLHFHMMPPTGWMNDPNGLCQFHGINHIYFQYTPFLAGWGTKLWGHYTTKDWIHYEEEEPFLFPDTKWDRDGVYSGSAIVKEDGIHFFYTGNVKLYDKEYDYIMNGREQNTMHLFSPDGKNIIYKEMVMTNDDYPSNMSKHVR
;
A
#
# COMPACT_ATOMS: atom_id res chain seq x y z
N MET A 1 -4.11 5.55 9.89
CA MET A 1 -5.25 5.25 8.97
C MET A 1 -5.37 3.74 8.87
N ASN A 2 -6.29 3.14 9.59
CA ASN A 2 -6.65 1.72 9.42
C ASN A 2 -7.92 1.60 8.55
N LYS A 3 -8.37 0.37 8.28
CA LYS A 3 -9.53 0.13 7.39
C LYS A 3 -10.83 0.74 7.94
N GLU A 4 -11.07 0.68 9.24
CA GLU A 4 -12.28 1.24 9.86
C GLU A 4 -12.35 2.75 9.67
N ILE A 5 -11.25 3.46 9.99
CA ILE A 5 -11.15 4.91 9.78
C ILE A 5 -11.32 5.26 8.29
N TYR A 6 -10.72 4.48 7.39
CA TYR A 6 -10.89 4.70 5.95
C TYR A 6 -12.36 4.60 5.53
N LEU A 7 -13.06 3.56 5.96
CA LEU A 7 -14.47 3.34 5.62
C LEU A 7 -15.38 4.40 6.21
N GLU A 8 -15.04 4.94 7.38
CA GLU A 8 -15.77 6.06 7.99
C GLU A 8 -15.54 7.38 7.25
N GLU A 9 -14.30 7.65 6.85
CA GLU A 9 -13.92 8.89 6.16
C GLU A 9 -14.32 8.91 4.68
N TYR A 10 -14.28 7.78 4.00
CA TYR A 10 -14.49 7.67 2.56
C TYR A 10 -15.79 8.35 2.07
N PRO A 11 -16.97 8.14 2.71
CA PRO A 11 -18.20 8.83 2.31
C PRO A 11 -18.15 10.35 2.46
N LYS A 12 -17.41 10.86 3.45
CA LYS A 12 -17.27 12.30 3.71
C LYS A 12 -16.51 13.00 2.58
N HIS A 13 -15.66 12.27 1.84
CA HIS A 13 -14.85 12.79 0.73
C HIS A 13 -15.49 12.60 -0.66
N LYS A 14 -16.77 12.27 -0.74
CA LYS A 14 -17.47 12.06 -2.02
C LYS A 14 -17.34 13.25 -2.98
N ASN A 15 -17.53 14.47 -2.50
CA ASN A 15 -17.42 15.67 -3.32
C ASN A 15 -16.01 15.88 -3.86
N MET A 16 -14.99 15.59 -3.06
CA MET A 16 -13.60 15.67 -3.50
C MET A 16 -13.33 14.66 -4.64
N ARG A 17 -13.81 13.43 -4.51
CA ARG A 17 -13.68 12.39 -5.55
C ARG A 17 -14.33 12.82 -6.86
N GLU A 18 -15.55 13.35 -6.80
CA GLU A 18 -16.27 13.85 -7.97
C GLU A 18 -15.52 15.03 -8.64
N ASN A 19 -14.97 15.95 -7.85
CA ASN A 19 -14.17 17.05 -8.37
C ASN A 19 -12.90 16.57 -9.06
N VAL A 20 -12.14 15.66 -8.44
CA VAL A 20 -10.95 15.06 -9.03
C VAL A 20 -11.28 14.31 -10.32
N LYS A 21 -12.38 13.57 -10.34
CA LYS A 21 -12.82 12.83 -11.52
C LYS A 21 -13.17 13.74 -12.71
N ARG A 22 -13.66 14.95 -12.44
CA ARG A 22 -14.05 15.96 -13.46
C ARG A 22 -12.94 16.98 -13.75
N ASP A 23 -11.80 16.88 -13.11
CA ASP A 23 -10.69 17.83 -13.33
C ASP A 23 -10.19 17.72 -14.77
N LYS A 24 -10.18 18.87 -15.45
CA LYS A 24 -9.72 18.98 -16.86
C LYS A 24 -8.26 18.58 -17.08
N ASN A 25 -7.46 18.60 -16.02
CA ASN A 25 -6.04 18.22 -16.06
C ASN A 25 -5.83 16.73 -15.74
N ARG A 26 -6.92 15.97 -15.42
CA ARG A 26 -6.80 14.55 -15.19
C ARG A 26 -6.38 13.85 -16.48
N LEU A 27 -5.34 13.04 -16.38
CA LEU A 27 -4.80 12.30 -17.51
C LEU A 27 -5.75 11.17 -17.92
N HIS A 28 -5.84 10.92 -19.22
CA HIS A 28 -6.73 9.89 -19.78
C HIS A 28 -6.06 8.52 -19.89
N PHE A 29 -4.75 8.50 -20.13
CA PHE A 29 -4.01 7.24 -20.38
C PHE A 29 -3.11 6.84 -19.21
N HIS A 30 -2.66 7.81 -18.41
CA HIS A 30 -1.80 7.52 -17.27
C HIS A 30 -2.65 7.26 -16.03
N MET A 31 -2.28 6.22 -15.32
CA MET A 31 -2.90 5.89 -14.04
C MET A 31 -2.65 7.04 -13.04
N MET A 32 -3.71 7.51 -12.43
CA MET A 32 -3.68 8.53 -11.38
C MET A 32 -4.43 8.02 -10.16
N PRO A 33 -4.13 8.51 -8.95
CA PRO A 33 -4.91 8.11 -7.78
C PRO A 33 -6.36 8.57 -7.92
N PRO A 34 -7.30 7.89 -7.28
CA PRO A 34 -8.70 8.36 -7.24
C PRO A 34 -8.82 9.72 -6.56
N THR A 35 -8.03 9.93 -5.53
CA THR A 35 -7.84 11.19 -4.77
C THR A 35 -6.49 11.15 -4.09
N GLY A 36 -6.10 12.24 -3.44
CA GLY A 36 -4.94 12.27 -2.57
C GLY A 36 -3.61 12.08 -3.27
N TRP A 37 -2.79 11.17 -2.77
CA TRP A 37 -1.40 10.97 -3.19
C TRP A 37 -1.12 9.52 -3.58
N MET A 38 -0.45 9.33 -4.71
CA MET A 38 0.07 8.05 -5.21
C MET A 38 1.58 8.15 -5.41
N ASN A 39 2.31 7.11 -5.02
CA ASN A 39 3.73 6.95 -5.37
C ASN A 39 4.02 5.47 -5.71
N ASP A 40 5.09 4.89 -5.24
CA ASP A 40 5.65 3.59 -5.65
C ASP A 40 4.61 2.55 -6.06
N PRO A 41 4.69 1.95 -7.25
CA PRO A 41 3.93 0.75 -7.56
C PRO A 41 4.42 -0.42 -6.71
N ASN A 42 3.52 -1.27 -6.27
CA ASN A 42 3.76 -2.38 -5.36
C ASN A 42 3.11 -3.65 -5.89
N GLY A 43 3.66 -4.80 -5.53
CA GLY A 43 3.01 -6.09 -5.69
C GLY A 43 2.44 -6.36 -7.09
N LEU A 44 3.05 -5.80 -8.14
CA LEU A 44 2.57 -5.96 -9.52
C LEU A 44 2.54 -7.45 -9.89
N CYS A 45 1.38 -7.94 -10.28
CA CYS A 45 1.22 -9.33 -10.66
C CYS A 45 0.05 -9.53 -11.63
N GLN A 46 0.08 -10.65 -12.33
CA GLN A 46 -1.07 -11.14 -13.09
C GLN A 46 -1.58 -12.43 -12.44
N PHE A 47 -2.85 -12.49 -12.14
CA PHE A 47 -3.51 -13.66 -11.59
C PHE A 47 -4.84 -13.90 -12.28
N HIS A 48 -5.07 -15.13 -12.76
CA HIS A 48 -6.27 -15.51 -13.53
C HIS A 48 -6.63 -14.56 -14.69
N GLY A 49 -5.61 -14.05 -15.40
CA GLY A 49 -5.79 -13.15 -16.54
C GLY A 49 -6.12 -11.70 -16.16
N ILE A 50 -6.13 -11.37 -14.89
CA ILE A 50 -6.28 -10.00 -14.37
C ILE A 50 -4.90 -9.49 -13.95
N ASN A 51 -4.54 -8.30 -14.41
CA ASN A 51 -3.35 -7.59 -13.93
C ASN A 51 -3.74 -6.76 -12.71
N HIS A 52 -3.06 -7.01 -11.61
CA HIS A 52 -3.23 -6.29 -10.37
C HIS A 52 -2.11 -5.27 -10.21
N ILE A 53 -2.49 -4.02 -9.93
CA ILE A 53 -1.57 -2.90 -9.75
C ILE A 53 -1.86 -2.28 -8.40
N TYR A 54 -1.00 -2.58 -7.45
CA TYR A 54 -1.05 -1.94 -6.14
C TYR A 54 -0.06 -0.78 -6.12
N PHE A 55 -0.29 0.19 -5.24
CA PHE A 55 0.54 1.38 -5.15
C PHE A 55 0.47 2.00 -3.77
N GLN A 56 1.53 2.70 -3.38
CA GLN A 56 1.52 3.51 -2.17
C GLN A 56 0.46 4.59 -2.29
N TYR A 57 -0.44 4.65 -1.30
CA TYR A 57 -1.61 5.50 -1.35
C TYR A 57 -1.86 6.26 -0.05
N THR A 58 -2.14 7.56 -0.17
CA THR A 58 -2.67 8.38 0.91
C THR A 58 -3.98 9.00 0.41
N PRO A 59 -5.17 8.48 0.79
CA PRO A 59 -6.42 8.75 0.08
C PRO A 59 -6.99 10.16 0.23
N PHE A 60 -6.81 10.79 1.39
CA PHE A 60 -7.50 12.05 1.69
C PHE A 60 -6.57 13.25 1.84
N LEU A 61 -5.29 13.07 1.55
CA LEU A 61 -4.28 14.09 1.64
C LEU A 61 -3.39 14.08 0.40
N ALA A 62 -3.30 15.20 -0.29
CA ALA A 62 -2.42 15.37 -1.44
C ALA A 62 -0.97 15.60 -0.97
N GLY A 63 -0.38 14.61 -0.30
CA GLY A 63 0.97 14.72 0.25
C GLY A 63 1.32 13.54 1.15
N TRP A 64 2.37 13.73 1.95
CA TRP A 64 2.84 12.71 2.87
C TRP A 64 1.82 12.42 3.98
N GLY A 65 1.60 11.15 4.24
CA GLY A 65 0.70 10.65 5.28
C GLY A 65 0.91 9.16 5.49
N THR A 66 0.11 8.56 6.36
CA THR A 66 0.11 7.11 6.58
C THR A 66 -0.22 6.40 5.28
N LYS A 67 0.66 5.51 4.85
CA LYS A 67 0.54 4.80 3.58
C LYS A 67 -0.35 3.58 3.71
N LEU A 68 -1.26 3.48 2.76
CA LEU A 68 -2.02 2.28 2.40
C LEU A 68 -1.45 1.71 1.10
N TRP A 69 -1.94 0.56 0.67
CA TRP A 69 -1.86 0.15 -0.72
C TRP A 69 -3.22 0.37 -1.39
N GLY A 70 -3.28 1.32 -2.31
CA GLY A 70 -4.37 1.43 -3.27
C GLY A 70 -4.30 0.29 -4.28
N HIS A 71 -5.38 0.05 -5.03
CA HIS A 71 -5.47 -1.07 -5.93
C HIS A 71 -6.25 -0.69 -7.18
N TYR A 72 -5.66 -0.99 -8.33
CA TYR A 72 -6.33 -1.02 -9.62
C TYR A 72 -6.20 -2.40 -10.25
N THR A 73 -7.20 -2.76 -11.04
CA THR A 73 -7.14 -3.93 -11.92
C THR A 73 -7.28 -3.53 -13.38
N THR A 74 -6.70 -4.31 -14.27
CA THR A 74 -6.85 -4.14 -15.72
C THR A 74 -6.66 -5.46 -16.46
N LYS A 75 -7.34 -5.59 -17.60
CA LYS A 75 -7.16 -6.72 -18.54
C LYS A 75 -6.33 -6.35 -19.75
N ASP A 76 -6.28 -5.07 -20.10
CA ASP A 76 -5.76 -4.56 -21.38
C ASP A 76 -4.73 -3.45 -21.25
N TRP A 77 -4.39 -3.01 -20.03
CA TRP A 77 -3.48 -1.91 -19.74
C TRP A 77 -3.92 -0.53 -20.27
N ILE A 78 -5.18 -0.42 -20.66
CA ILE A 78 -5.81 0.81 -21.17
C ILE A 78 -6.94 1.22 -20.25
N HIS A 79 -7.80 0.26 -19.86
CA HIS A 79 -8.92 0.48 -19.00
C HIS A 79 -8.61 -0.06 -17.59
N TYR A 80 -8.66 0.83 -16.61
CA TYR A 80 -8.36 0.52 -15.22
C TYR A 80 -9.63 0.59 -14.38
N GLU A 81 -9.87 -0.45 -13.61
CA GLU A 81 -10.95 -0.49 -12.62
C GLU A 81 -10.37 -0.17 -11.25
N GLU A 82 -10.96 0.82 -10.58
CA GLU A 82 -10.62 1.14 -9.19
C GLU A 82 -11.23 0.09 -8.26
N GLU A 83 -10.38 -0.53 -7.47
CA GLU A 83 -10.77 -1.45 -6.41
C GLU A 83 -10.70 -0.76 -5.04
N GLU A 84 -11.24 -1.39 -3.99
CA GLU A 84 -10.97 -0.94 -2.62
C GLU A 84 -9.47 -1.00 -2.33
N PRO A 85 -8.94 -0.09 -1.48
CA PRO A 85 -7.56 -0.22 -1.03
C PRO A 85 -7.32 -1.59 -0.43
N PHE A 86 -6.25 -2.22 -0.89
CA PHE A 86 -5.97 -3.62 -0.59
C PHE A 86 -5.37 -3.81 0.80
N LEU A 87 -4.37 -2.99 1.16
CA LEU A 87 -3.59 -3.21 2.36
C LEU A 87 -3.60 -1.98 3.27
N PHE A 88 -3.92 -2.22 4.53
CA PHE A 88 -4.01 -1.21 5.59
C PHE A 88 -3.01 -1.50 6.71
N PRO A 89 -2.51 -0.46 7.40
CA PRO A 89 -1.69 -0.59 8.60
C PRO A 89 -2.58 -0.92 9.81
N ASP A 90 -2.84 -2.17 10.04
CA ASP A 90 -3.77 -2.68 11.06
C ASP A 90 -3.13 -3.63 12.08
N THR A 91 -1.80 -3.80 12.01
CA THR A 91 -1.03 -4.58 12.96
C THR A 91 -0.06 -3.70 13.76
N LYS A 92 0.44 -4.20 14.89
CA LYS A 92 1.48 -3.51 15.66
C LYS A 92 2.80 -3.34 14.87
N TRP A 93 3.03 -4.18 13.86
CA TRP A 93 4.26 -4.22 13.06
C TRP A 93 4.26 -3.29 11.85
N ASP A 94 3.10 -2.71 11.51
CA ASP A 94 2.92 -1.81 10.37
C ASP A 94 2.07 -0.57 10.70
N ARG A 95 1.83 -0.28 11.98
CA ARG A 95 0.87 0.73 12.46
C ARG A 95 1.05 2.14 11.90
N ASP A 96 2.25 2.50 11.46
CA ASP A 96 2.58 3.81 10.92
C ASP A 96 2.69 3.82 9.39
N GLY A 97 2.33 2.72 8.73
CA GLY A 97 2.23 2.62 7.29
C GLY A 97 2.68 1.28 6.73
N VAL A 98 2.05 0.89 5.64
CA VAL A 98 2.44 -0.26 4.83
C VAL A 98 3.26 0.24 3.64
N TYR A 99 4.57 -0.03 3.69
CA TYR A 99 5.51 0.48 2.69
C TYR A 99 5.66 -0.50 1.53
N SER A 100 6.54 -0.16 0.60
CA SER A 100 6.68 -0.89 -0.65
C SER A 100 6.98 -2.38 -0.48
N GLY A 101 6.57 -3.15 -1.45
CA GLY A 101 6.71 -4.60 -1.46
C GLY A 101 6.46 -5.21 -2.83
N SER A 102 6.52 -6.52 -2.88
CA SER A 102 6.40 -7.33 -4.09
C SER A 102 5.40 -8.47 -3.92
N ALA A 103 5.00 -9.08 -5.04
CA ALA A 103 4.12 -10.24 -5.07
C ALA A 103 4.77 -11.44 -5.74
N ILE A 104 4.41 -12.63 -5.28
CA ILE A 104 4.74 -13.92 -5.89
C ILE A 104 3.45 -14.67 -6.10
N VAL A 105 3.13 -14.95 -7.36
CA VAL A 105 1.96 -15.76 -7.72
C VAL A 105 2.32 -17.23 -7.63
N LYS A 106 1.47 -18.01 -6.97
CA LYS A 106 1.54 -19.46 -6.87
C LYS A 106 0.20 -20.10 -7.25
N GLU A 107 0.14 -21.43 -7.25
CA GLU A 107 -1.07 -22.18 -7.56
C GLU A 107 -2.21 -21.93 -6.56
N ASP A 108 -1.86 -21.69 -5.30
CA ASP A 108 -2.81 -21.45 -4.20
C ASP A 108 -3.27 -20.00 -4.09
N GLY A 109 -2.61 -19.06 -4.79
CA GLY A 109 -2.94 -17.63 -4.75
C GLY A 109 -1.72 -16.72 -4.85
N ILE A 110 -1.81 -15.55 -4.24
CA ILE A 110 -0.79 -14.51 -4.31
C ILE A 110 -0.20 -14.29 -2.91
N HIS A 111 1.12 -14.41 -2.82
CA HIS A 111 1.89 -14.10 -1.63
C HIS A 111 2.55 -12.73 -1.80
N PHE A 112 2.35 -11.86 -0.84
CA PHE A 112 2.96 -10.52 -0.84
C PHE A 112 3.95 -10.40 0.29
N PHE A 113 5.10 -9.78 -0.01
CA PHE A 113 6.07 -9.38 0.98
C PHE A 113 6.20 -7.87 0.94
N TYR A 114 6.01 -7.21 2.08
CA TYR A 114 6.02 -5.76 2.19
C TYR A 114 6.70 -5.29 3.46
N THR A 115 7.01 -4.00 3.51
CA THR A 115 7.61 -3.39 4.69
C THR A 115 6.54 -2.78 5.59
N GLY A 116 6.41 -3.34 6.78
CA GLY A 116 5.64 -2.75 7.88
C GLY A 116 6.46 -1.68 8.59
N ASN A 117 5.98 -0.44 8.59
CA ASN A 117 6.67 0.69 9.21
C ASN A 117 6.09 1.02 10.58
N VAL A 118 6.99 1.17 11.57
CA VAL A 118 6.67 1.63 12.92
C VAL A 118 7.58 2.79 13.27
N LYS A 119 7.02 3.94 13.63
CA LYS A 119 7.76 5.12 14.09
C LYS A 119 8.01 5.04 15.59
N LEU A 120 9.24 5.33 15.98
CA LEU A 120 9.67 5.40 17.38
C LEU A 120 9.71 6.88 17.77
N TYR A 121 8.59 7.39 18.27
CA TYR A 121 8.39 8.82 18.57
C TYR A 121 9.25 9.36 19.73
N ASP A 122 9.84 8.46 20.50
CA ASP A 122 10.75 8.76 21.61
C ASP A 122 12.23 8.85 21.19
N LYS A 123 12.52 8.63 19.91
CA LYS A 123 13.88 8.63 19.35
C LYS A 123 14.03 9.68 18.28
N GLU A 124 15.26 10.19 18.16
CA GLU A 124 15.63 11.01 17.02
C GLU A 124 15.39 10.23 15.72
N TYR A 125 14.73 10.87 14.79
CA TYR A 125 14.28 10.24 13.55
C TYR A 125 15.13 10.70 12.37
N ASP A 126 15.70 9.75 11.67
CA ASP A 126 16.12 9.92 10.30
C ASP A 126 15.40 8.91 9.38
N TYR A 127 15.38 9.20 8.10
CA TYR A 127 14.63 8.37 7.15
C TYR A 127 15.26 7.00 6.91
N ILE A 128 16.55 6.82 7.17
CA ILE A 128 17.33 5.66 6.74
C ILE A 128 17.67 4.72 7.89
N MET A 129 18.22 5.24 8.99
CA MET A 129 18.88 4.43 10.00
C MET A 129 18.25 4.48 11.38
N ASN A 130 17.47 5.50 11.71
CA ASN A 130 17.08 5.77 13.09
C ASN A 130 15.61 6.15 13.24
N GLY A 131 15.06 5.92 14.44
CA GLY A 131 13.73 6.36 14.82
C GLY A 131 12.57 5.56 14.21
N ARG A 132 12.84 4.37 13.65
CA ARG A 132 11.81 3.47 13.10
C ARG A 132 12.19 2.00 13.20
N GLU A 133 11.16 1.17 13.12
CA GLU A 133 11.28 -0.26 12.78
C GLU A 133 10.75 -0.47 11.36
N GLN A 134 11.43 -1.34 10.62
CA GLN A 134 11.06 -1.76 9.27
C GLN A 134 10.95 -3.28 9.28
N ASN A 135 9.74 -3.76 9.48
CA ASN A 135 9.46 -5.17 9.61
C ASN A 135 9.15 -5.76 8.23
N THR A 136 9.74 -6.90 7.88
CA THR A 136 9.30 -7.64 6.70
C THR A 136 8.05 -8.40 7.05
N MET A 137 6.99 -8.06 6.35
CA MET A 137 5.68 -8.66 6.51
C MET A 137 5.37 -9.57 5.32
N HIS A 138 4.66 -10.65 5.59
CA HIS A 138 4.09 -11.54 4.59
C HIS A 138 2.58 -11.52 4.72
N LEU A 139 1.88 -11.54 3.62
CA LEU A 139 0.44 -11.77 3.57
C LEU A 139 0.08 -12.71 2.41
N PHE A 140 -1.05 -13.37 2.57
CA PHE A 140 -1.62 -14.24 1.55
C PHE A 140 -3.00 -13.78 1.12
N SER A 141 -3.23 -13.80 -0.20
CA SER A 141 -4.51 -13.51 -0.83
C SER A 141 -4.84 -14.56 -1.90
N PRO A 142 -6.01 -15.18 -1.86
CA PRO A 142 -6.40 -16.17 -2.85
C PRO A 142 -6.85 -15.54 -4.18
N ASP A 143 -7.10 -14.24 -4.22
CA ASP A 143 -7.75 -13.57 -5.36
C ASP A 143 -7.20 -12.17 -5.68
N GLY A 144 -6.21 -11.69 -4.92
CA GLY A 144 -5.65 -10.35 -5.05
C GLY A 144 -6.52 -9.23 -4.46
N LYS A 145 -7.65 -9.54 -3.84
CA LYS A 145 -8.58 -8.56 -3.24
C LYS A 145 -8.82 -8.80 -1.76
N ASN A 146 -8.85 -10.06 -1.35
CA ASN A 146 -9.11 -10.47 0.02
C ASN A 146 -7.83 -10.98 0.68
N ILE A 147 -7.53 -10.50 1.88
CA ILE A 147 -6.38 -10.95 2.67
C ILE A 147 -6.87 -11.99 3.67
N ILE A 148 -6.26 -13.18 3.64
CA ILE A 148 -6.59 -14.27 4.57
C ILE A 148 -5.79 -14.15 5.87
N TYR A 149 -4.49 -13.84 5.75
CA TYR A 149 -3.64 -13.60 6.92
C TYR A 149 -2.52 -12.62 6.60
N LYS A 150 -1.98 -12.03 7.66
CA LYS A 150 -0.77 -11.21 7.69
C LYS A 150 0.11 -11.70 8.82
N GLU A 151 1.38 -11.85 8.57
CA GLU A 151 2.35 -12.26 9.58
C GLU A 151 3.65 -11.46 9.44
N MET A 152 4.34 -11.25 10.55
CA MET A 152 5.67 -10.67 10.58
C MET A 152 6.69 -11.79 10.39
N VAL A 153 7.57 -11.63 9.40
CA VAL A 153 8.60 -12.63 9.03
C VAL A 153 9.96 -12.25 9.60
N MET A 154 10.34 -10.99 9.48
CA MET A 154 11.64 -10.49 9.96
C MET A 154 11.48 -9.09 10.58
N THR A 155 12.26 -8.85 11.63
CA THR A 155 12.39 -7.55 12.28
C THR A 155 13.72 -6.88 11.92
N ASN A 156 13.95 -5.67 12.41
CA ASN A 156 15.26 -5.01 12.24
C ASN A 156 16.43 -5.82 12.83
N ASP A 157 16.17 -6.64 13.84
CA ASP A 157 17.22 -7.42 14.53
C ASP A 157 17.70 -8.63 13.71
N ASP A 158 16.90 -9.04 12.72
CA ASP A 158 17.25 -10.13 11.80
C ASP A 158 18.16 -9.67 10.64
N TYR A 159 18.36 -8.36 10.48
CA TYR A 159 19.24 -7.78 9.46
C TYR A 159 20.59 -7.39 10.01
N PRO A 160 21.66 -7.40 9.18
CA PRO A 160 22.95 -6.85 9.57
C PRO A 160 22.86 -5.42 10.09
N SER A 161 23.59 -5.09 11.16
CA SER A 161 23.52 -3.79 11.85
C SER A 161 23.85 -2.58 10.97
N ASN A 162 24.62 -2.81 9.90
CA ASN A 162 24.99 -1.79 8.91
C ASN A 162 24.01 -1.69 7.73
N MET A 163 22.93 -2.44 7.75
CA MET A 163 21.90 -2.36 6.71
C MET A 163 20.96 -1.18 6.96
N SER A 164 20.55 -0.51 5.90
CA SER A 164 19.52 0.52 5.97
C SER A 164 18.25 -0.02 6.62
N LYS A 165 17.64 0.77 7.49
CA LYS A 165 16.33 0.46 8.07
C LYS A 165 15.17 0.66 7.09
N HIS A 166 15.47 1.11 5.87
CA HIS A 166 14.51 1.24 4.78
C HIS A 166 14.66 0.05 3.83
N VAL A 167 14.17 -1.11 4.28
CA VAL A 167 14.17 -2.36 3.49
C VAL A 167 13.00 -2.31 2.49
N ARG A 168 13.31 -2.69 1.23
CA ARG A 168 12.32 -2.80 0.16
C ARG A 168 12.40 -4.17 -0.50
#